data_52f09a09b56780886e5dce5b2f466d55
#
_entry.id   52f09a09b56780886e5dce5b2f466d55
#
_cell.length_a   1.000
_cell.length_b   1.000
_cell.length_c   1.000
_cell.angle_alpha   90.00
_cell.angle_beta   90.00
_cell.angle_gamma   90.00
#
_symmetry.space_group_name_H-M   'P 1'
#
loop_
_entity.id
_entity.type
_entity.pdbx_description
1 polymer ?
#
loop_
_entity_poly.entity_id
_entity_poly.type
_entity_poly.pdbx_seq_one_letter_code
_entity_poly.pdbx_strand_id
1 'polypeptide(L)'
;MKLTRRQLFGSAAALTAAAAASRLGHQYLHRLPPVRIRRIGLPFGHELRNGQVSLAPQSEHRCHTLILGSGAAALSAAWHLAKHGQRNFLLAEGIERNGNNAAYVSGSLSAPSGAHYLALPSQESVYVRQLLSDLGILLDGIDRPEPLYRETDLVYAPAERLYYQNRWQYSLLPQEDADSRRFHALIETLRRARGRDGRKIFAIPIAHSSADEAWRRLDQTTFAAWLEKENYRSPSLLWYLDYCCRDDYGQGIAHLSEAIRRHISLQNIDRLPETAELTFSQPAAVNASALQISETDEDVAVILRHNQSGRTALIRAQNVICAMPLMIAARIIAQPQRYGFSPDLPAYAPWLVSNFVLNGFPREAQRSELAWDNVVHGTQGLGYVVSTNQLIRTAKPEHTIFTAYTALNHDSPQSIRRWLLKAGEEELLAHAAQDLVPIYGSRFWQHVASVDIGIRGHGMSSPAPGYLTQPTLLQLRQHHSRLTFAHSDLSSYSVMEEAVYWGVEAAKKILPR
;
A
#
# COMPACT_ATOMS: atom_id res chain seq x y z
N MET A 1 -1.55 61.24 0.14
CA MET A 1 -3.04 61.12 0.13
C MET A 1 -3.45 60.25 1.32
N LYS A 2 -4.10 60.81 2.33
CA LYS A 2 -4.58 60.04 3.50
C LYS A 2 -5.97 59.47 3.18
N LEU A 3 -6.08 58.18 3.05
CA LEU A 3 -7.35 57.48 2.86
C LEU A 3 -8.21 57.65 4.13
N THR A 4 -9.46 58.10 3.96
CA THR A 4 -10.40 58.21 5.08
C THR A 4 -10.91 56.82 5.51
N ARG A 5 -11.27 56.68 6.80
CA ARG A 5 -11.83 55.41 7.36
C ARG A 5 -13.00 54.86 6.51
N ARG A 6 -13.83 55.75 5.93
CA ARG A 6 -14.96 55.38 5.06
C ARG A 6 -14.49 54.74 3.74
N GLN A 7 -13.36 55.20 3.17
CA GLN A 7 -12.76 54.63 1.96
C GLN A 7 -12.10 53.31 2.23
N LEU A 8 -11.52 53.13 3.44
CA LEU A 8 -10.93 51.83 3.85
C LEU A 8 -12.00 50.73 4.03
N PHE A 9 -13.14 51.09 4.68
CA PHE A 9 -14.26 50.16 4.84
C PHE A 9 -14.95 49.85 3.51
N GLY A 10 -15.08 50.85 2.60
CA GLY A 10 -15.60 50.63 1.25
C GLY A 10 -14.72 49.70 0.41
N SER A 11 -13.41 49.84 0.52
CA SER A 11 -12.43 48.98 -0.21
C SER A 11 -12.41 47.55 0.35
N ALA A 12 -12.50 47.37 1.66
CA ALA A 12 -12.58 46.05 2.30
C ALA A 12 -13.89 45.33 1.95
N ALA A 13 -15.02 46.05 1.94
CA ALA A 13 -16.31 45.49 1.54
C ALA A 13 -16.34 45.11 0.04
N ALA A 14 -15.71 45.93 -0.83
CA ALA A 14 -15.59 45.62 -2.26
C ALA A 14 -14.70 44.42 -2.53
N LEU A 15 -13.57 44.26 -1.78
CA LEU A 15 -12.69 43.12 -1.88
C LEU A 15 -13.34 41.82 -1.36
N THR A 16 -14.12 41.90 -0.27
CA THR A 16 -14.88 40.74 0.22
C THR A 16 -16.03 40.36 -0.71
N ALA A 17 -16.73 41.34 -1.30
CA ALA A 17 -17.77 41.10 -2.30
C ALA A 17 -17.19 40.55 -3.61
N ALA A 18 -16.04 41.03 -4.06
CA ALA A 18 -15.30 40.49 -5.24
C ALA A 18 -14.77 39.07 -4.98
N ALA A 19 -14.27 38.80 -3.78
CA ALA A 19 -13.84 37.46 -3.38
C ALA A 19 -15.02 36.49 -3.24
N ALA A 20 -16.16 36.94 -2.72
CA ALA A 20 -17.41 36.17 -2.64
C ALA A 20 -18.03 35.95 -4.04
N ALA A 21 -18.02 36.97 -4.90
CA ALA A 21 -18.48 36.86 -6.30
C ALA A 21 -17.57 35.99 -7.14
N SER A 22 -16.25 36.02 -6.94
CA SER A 22 -15.31 35.12 -7.60
C SER A 22 -15.46 33.68 -7.11
N ARG A 23 -15.73 33.45 -5.80
CA ARG A 23 -16.05 32.13 -5.25
C ARG A 23 -17.39 31.61 -5.79
N LEU A 24 -18.44 32.43 -5.80
CA LEU A 24 -19.76 32.07 -6.35
C LEU A 24 -19.68 31.88 -7.88
N GLY A 25 -18.96 32.71 -8.61
CA GLY A 25 -18.71 32.54 -10.04
C GLY A 25 -17.88 31.31 -10.34
N HIS A 26 -16.91 30.98 -9.51
CA HIS A 26 -16.13 29.75 -9.62
C HIS A 26 -16.98 28.49 -9.29
N GLN A 27 -17.87 28.58 -8.32
CA GLN A 27 -18.84 27.50 -8.01
C GLN A 27 -19.94 27.34 -9.08
N TYR A 28 -20.32 28.41 -9.79
CA TYR A 28 -21.32 28.33 -10.86
C TYR A 28 -20.72 27.86 -12.20
N LEU A 29 -19.44 28.17 -12.46
CA LEU A 29 -18.74 27.77 -13.69
C LEU A 29 -18.13 26.36 -13.59
N HIS A 30 -17.90 25.85 -12.39
CA HIS A 30 -17.37 24.52 -12.15
C HIS A 30 -18.14 23.85 -11.02
N ARG A 31 -19.28 23.21 -11.33
CA ARG A 31 -19.82 22.19 -10.43
C ARG A 31 -18.70 21.16 -10.23
N LEU A 32 -18.13 21.11 -9.02
CA LEU A 32 -17.23 20.04 -8.65
C LEU A 32 -17.92 18.70 -8.95
N PRO A 33 -17.20 17.72 -9.49
CA PRO A 33 -17.78 16.40 -9.75
C PRO A 33 -18.27 15.79 -8.44
N PRO A 34 -19.22 14.84 -8.48
CA PRO A 34 -19.61 14.07 -7.30
C PRO A 34 -18.37 13.42 -6.66
N VAL A 35 -18.17 13.66 -5.36
CA VAL A 35 -17.06 13.10 -4.58
C VAL A 35 -17.60 12.10 -3.58
N ARG A 36 -17.05 10.90 -3.57
CA ARG A 36 -17.29 9.88 -2.56
C ARG A 36 -16.05 9.71 -1.69
N ILE A 37 -16.20 9.90 -0.38
CA ILE A 37 -15.13 9.71 0.59
C ILE A 37 -15.35 8.40 1.33
N ARG A 38 -14.41 7.48 1.23
CA ARG A 38 -14.40 6.21 1.97
C ARG A 38 -13.33 6.25 3.04
N ARG A 39 -13.74 6.29 4.30
CA ARG A 39 -12.82 6.16 5.45
C ARG A 39 -12.72 4.68 5.81
N ILE A 40 -11.74 4.00 5.23
CA ILE A 40 -11.58 2.56 5.34
C ILE A 40 -11.29 2.16 6.78
N GLY A 41 -12.10 1.21 7.29
CA GLY A 41 -12.01 0.76 8.67
C GLY A 41 -12.79 1.62 9.68
N LEU A 42 -13.44 2.72 9.26
CA LEU A 42 -14.30 3.52 10.12
C LEU A 42 -15.78 3.28 9.78
N PRO A 43 -16.70 3.32 10.78
CA PRO A 43 -16.47 3.56 12.22
C PRO A 43 -15.96 2.36 13.00
N PHE A 44 -16.01 1.14 12.42
CA PHE A 44 -15.77 -0.14 13.10
C PHE A 44 -14.46 -0.19 13.91
N GLY A 45 -13.35 0.30 13.35
CA GLY A 45 -12.06 0.32 14.06
C GLY A 45 -12.09 1.16 15.35
N HIS A 46 -12.91 2.24 15.37
CA HIS A 46 -13.10 3.04 16.57
C HIS A 46 -14.05 2.38 17.56
N GLU A 47 -15.15 1.75 17.12
CA GLU A 47 -16.01 0.92 17.97
C GLU A 47 -15.21 -0.16 18.69
N LEU A 48 -14.36 -0.87 17.94
CA LEU A 48 -13.47 -1.91 18.48
C LEU A 48 -12.48 -1.32 19.49
N ARG A 49 -11.81 -0.21 19.14
CA ARG A 49 -10.85 0.46 20.02
C ARG A 49 -11.48 0.95 21.32
N ASN A 50 -12.72 1.41 21.26
CA ASN A 50 -13.43 2.00 22.40
C ASN A 50 -14.22 0.95 23.19
N GLY A 51 -14.15 -0.35 22.85
CA GLY A 51 -14.91 -1.42 23.52
C GLY A 51 -16.42 -1.33 23.31
N GLN A 52 -16.87 -0.71 22.21
CA GLN A 52 -18.29 -0.49 21.91
C GLN A 52 -18.91 -1.63 21.09
N VAL A 53 -18.20 -2.75 20.94
CA VAL A 53 -18.66 -3.94 20.23
C VAL A 53 -19.21 -4.98 21.21
N SER A 54 -20.35 -5.61 20.86
CA SER A 54 -20.86 -6.74 21.63
C SER A 54 -20.03 -7.99 21.35
N LEU A 55 -19.58 -8.62 22.43
CA LEU A 55 -18.86 -9.91 22.39
C LEU A 55 -19.77 -11.11 22.66
N ALA A 56 -21.09 -10.93 22.81
CA ALA A 56 -22.03 -12.02 23.03
C ALA A 56 -22.36 -12.72 21.70
N PRO A 57 -21.96 -13.99 21.48
CA PRO A 57 -22.26 -14.68 20.24
C PRO A 57 -23.72 -15.14 20.20
N GLN A 58 -24.34 -15.08 19.02
CA GLN A 58 -25.71 -15.55 18.77
C GLN A 58 -25.76 -16.97 18.21
N SER A 59 -24.61 -17.48 17.74
CA SER A 59 -24.44 -18.85 17.26
C SER A 59 -23.02 -19.32 17.53
N GLU A 60 -22.82 -20.65 17.51
CA GLU A 60 -21.50 -21.29 17.63
C GLU A 60 -21.28 -22.25 16.45
N HIS A 61 -20.09 -22.24 15.89
CA HIS A 61 -19.68 -23.10 14.79
C HIS A 61 -18.26 -23.63 15.04
N ARG A 62 -17.92 -24.75 14.39
CA ARG A 62 -16.59 -25.37 14.46
C ARG A 62 -15.98 -25.51 13.08
N CYS A 63 -14.66 -25.30 12.98
CA CYS A 63 -13.91 -25.57 11.76
C CYS A 63 -12.50 -26.08 12.10
N HIS A 64 -11.82 -26.66 11.13
CA HIS A 64 -10.43 -27.08 11.33
C HIS A 64 -9.49 -25.87 11.36
N THR A 65 -9.54 -25.03 10.34
CA THR A 65 -8.69 -23.83 10.25
C THR A 65 -9.54 -22.60 9.97
N LEU A 66 -9.33 -21.54 10.73
CA LEU A 66 -9.90 -20.22 10.47
C LEU A 66 -8.79 -19.25 10.04
N ILE A 67 -8.96 -18.62 8.88
CA ILE A 67 -8.06 -17.59 8.36
C ILE A 67 -8.74 -16.24 8.55
N LEU A 68 -8.07 -15.30 9.24
CA LEU A 68 -8.58 -13.97 9.54
C LEU A 68 -7.92 -12.92 8.65
N GLY A 69 -8.68 -12.36 7.71
CA GLY A 69 -8.26 -11.43 6.67
C GLY A 69 -8.47 -11.99 5.28
N SER A 70 -8.37 -11.12 4.27
CA SER A 70 -8.50 -11.47 2.84
C SER A 70 -7.46 -10.75 1.95
N GLY A 71 -6.42 -10.16 2.55
CA GLY A 71 -5.28 -9.62 1.81
C GLY A 71 -4.33 -10.70 1.31
N ALA A 72 -3.24 -10.31 0.67
CA ALA A 72 -2.26 -11.22 0.06
C ALA A 72 -1.76 -12.31 1.01
N ALA A 73 -1.52 -11.99 2.29
CA ALA A 73 -1.08 -12.99 3.28
C ALA A 73 -2.14 -14.06 3.57
N ALA A 74 -3.40 -13.65 3.75
CA ALA A 74 -4.50 -14.60 4.00
C ALA A 74 -4.75 -15.50 2.79
N LEU A 75 -4.79 -14.91 1.59
CA LEU A 75 -5.05 -15.63 0.35
C LEU A 75 -3.91 -16.59 0.00
N SER A 76 -2.66 -16.20 0.21
CA SER A 76 -1.51 -17.10 -0.01
C SER A 76 -1.45 -18.23 1.02
N ALA A 77 -1.87 -18.00 2.26
CA ALA A 77 -2.02 -19.07 3.23
C ALA A 77 -3.11 -20.08 2.78
N ALA A 78 -4.27 -19.59 2.36
CA ALA A 78 -5.36 -20.42 1.83
C ALA A 78 -4.93 -21.21 0.57
N TRP A 79 -4.24 -20.54 -0.38
CA TRP A 79 -3.68 -21.17 -1.56
C TRP A 79 -2.71 -22.29 -1.19
N HIS A 80 -1.78 -22.03 -0.29
CA HIS A 80 -0.78 -23.02 0.11
C HIS A 80 -1.41 -24.24 0.81
N LEU A 81 -2.36 -24.02 1.72
CA LEU A 81 -3.13 -25.09 2.37
C LEU A 81 -3.87 -25.95 1.32
N ALA A 82 -4.59 -25.30 0.40
CA ALA A 82 -5.35 -26.00 -0.64
C ALA A 82 -4.45 -26.79 -1.59
N LYS A 83 -3.30 -26.24 -1.99
CA LYS A 83 -2.28 -26.90 -2.82
C LYS A 83 -1.74 -28.18 -2.17
N HIS A 84 -1.68 -28.23 -0.84
CA HIS A 84 -1.23 -29.38 -0.06
C HIS A 84 -2.38 -30.25 0.47
N GLY A 85 -3.56 -30.15 -0.14
CA GLY A 85 -4.70 -31.01 0.14
C GLY A 85 -5.53 -30.62 1.37
N GLN A 86 -5.12 -29.64 2.16
CA GLN A 86 -5.91 -29.14 3.28
C GLN A 86 -6.95 -28.11 2.80
N ARG A 87 -8.20 -28.56 2.68
CA ARG A 87 -9.32 -27.75 2.19
C ARG A 87 -10.35 -27.40 3.25
N ASN A 88 -10.21 -27.96 4.47
CA ASN A 88 -11.11 -27.68 5.58
C ASN A 88 -10.70 -26.41 6.30
N PHE A 89 -10.95 -25.27 5.65
CA PHE A 89 -10.75 -23.95 6.25
C PHE A 89 -11.89 -23.00 5.93
N LEU A 90 -12.11 -22.03 6.83
CA LEU A 90 -13.00 -20.89 6.69
C LEU A 90 -12.14 -19.62 6.62
N LEU A 91 -12.48 -18.69 5.72
CA LEU A 91 -11.84 -17.38 5.62
C LEU A 91 -12.80 -16.28 6.04
N ALA A 92 -12.44 -15.48 7.04
CA ALA A 92 -13.18 -14.28 7.43
C ALA A 92 -12.55 -13.05 6.75
N GLU A 93 -13.28 -12.44 5.79
CA GLU A 93 -12.74 -11.43 4.87
C GLU A 93 -12.23 -10.14 5.55
N GLY A 94 -12.76 -9.80 6.73
CA GLY A 94 -12.49 -8.52 7.37
C GLY A 94 -13.41 -7.42 6.82
N ILE A 95 -13.02 -6.15 7.06
CA ILE A 95 -13.84 -4.99 6.71
C ILE A 95 -13.77 -4.69 5.21
N GLU A 96 -12.62 -4.90 4.59
CA GLU A 96 -12.38 -4.66 3.17
C GLU A 96 -11.87 -5.95 2.54
N ARG A 97 -12.64 -6.46 1.58
CA ARG A 97 -12.24 -7.62 0.79
C ARG A 97 -10.95 -7.30 0.02
N ASN A 98 -10.02 -8.24 -0.01
CA ASN A 98 -8.68 -8.15 -0.59
C ASN A 98 -7.72 -7.14 0.11
N GLY A 99 -8.16 -6.44 1.17
CA GLY A 99 -7.32 -5.52 1.93
C GLY A 99 -6.71 -4.41 1.07
N ASN A 100 -5.39 -4.21 1.16
CA ASN A 100 -4.70 -3.20 0.35
C ASN A 100 -4.60 -3.55 -1.15
N ASN A 101 -4.98 -4.75 -1.57
CA ASN A 101 -5.07 -5.18 -2.97
C ASN A 101 -6.52 -5.06 -3.51
N ALA A 102 -7.38 -4.32 -2.82
CA ALA A 102 -8.76 -4.10 -3.24
C ALA A 102 -8.83 -3.27 -4.53
N ALA A 103 -9.79 -3.60 -5.38
CA ALA A 103 -10.09 -2.85 -6.59
C ALA A 103 -11.26 -1.87 -6.39
N TYR A 104 -11.20 -0.75 -7.08
CA TYR A 104 -12.32 0.16 -7.32
C TYR A 104 -12.93 -0.17 -8.68
N VAL A 105 -14.26 -0.23 -8.75
CA VAL A 105 -14.98 -0.53 -10.00
C VAL A 105 -15.95 0.59 -10.32
N SER A 106 -15.94 1.06 -11.56
CA SER A 106 -16.88 2.05 -12.09
C SER A 106 -17.35 1.61 -13.49
N GLY A 107 -18.59 1.12 -13.60
CA GLY A 107 -19.09 0.52 -14.83
C GLY A 107 -18.28 -0.70 -15.23
N SER A 108 -17.72 -0.67 -16.44
CA SER A 108 -16.82 -1.72 -16.95
C SER A 108 -15.34 -1.48 -16.64
N LEU A 109 -15.00 -0.38 -15.95
CA LEU A 109 -13.62 -0.02 -15.64
C LEU A 109 -13.26 -0.47 -14.23
N SER A 110 -12.04 -0.95 -14.07
CA SER A 110 -11.43 -1.28 -12.78
C SER A 110 -10.17 -0.46 -12.56
N ALA A 111 -9.91 -0.11 -11.30
CA ALA A 111 -8.75 0.64 -10.88
C ALA A 111 -8.31 0.20 -9.48
N PRO A 112 -7.05 0.42 -9.06
CA PRO A 112 -6.62 0.13 -7.72
C PRO A 112 -7.38 0.96 -6.67
N SER A 113 -7.70 0.34 -5.53
CA SER A 113 -8.19 1.03 -4.33
C SER A 113 -7.13 1.06 -3.22
N GLY A 114 -5.98 0.49 -3.47
CA GLY A 114 -4.79 0.42 -2.63
C GLY A 114 -3.56 0.31 -3.50
N ALA A 115 -2.74 -0.72 -3.32
CA ALA A 115 -1.55 -0.98 -4.13
C ALA A 115 -1.91 -1.15 -5.62
N HIS A 116 -0.96 -0.81 -6.52
CA HIS A 116 -1.23 -0.75 -7.95
C HIS A 116 -0.24 -1.51 -8.84
N TYR A 117 0.80 -2.11 -8.27
CA TYR A 117 1.74 -2.94 -9.01
C TYR A 117 2.38 -4.02 -8.14
N LEU A 118 2.89 -5.04 -8.82
CA LEU A 118 3.83 -6.00 -8.28
C LEU A 118 5.11 -5.93 -9.12
N ALA A 119 6.24 -5.63 -8.49
CA ALA A 119 7.54 -5.76 -9.15
C ALA A 119 7.79 -7.22 -9.54
N LEU A 120 8.47 -7.46 -10.68
CA LEU A 120 8.81 -8.83 -11.07
C LEU A 120 9.62 -9.51 -9.96
N PRO A 121 9.13 -10.64 -9.42
CA PRO A 121 9.72 -11.24 -8.23
C PRO A 121 11.09 -11.81 -8.51
N SER A 122 12.05 -11.50 -7.63
CA SER A 122 13.41 -12.04 -7.68
C SER A 122 13.43 -13.57 -7.49
N GLN A 123 14.57 -14.21 -7.72
CA GLN A 123 14.72 -15.65 -7.47
C GLN A 123 14.47 -16.03 -6.01
N GLU A 124 14.71 -15.13 -5.08
CA GLU A 124 14.47 -15.33 -3.65
C GLU A 124 12.99 -15.30 -3.28
N SER A 125 12.13 -14.69 -4.12
CA SER A 125 10.67 -14.63 -3.94
C SER A 125 9.98 -15.90 -4.44
N VAL A 126 10.45 -17.06 -4.00
CA VAL A 126 10.04 -18.39 -4.50
C VAL A 126 8.53 -18.58 -4.47
N TYR A 127 7.87 -18.21 -3.37
CA TYR A 127 6.42 -18.42 -3.22
C TYR A 127 5.59 -17.52 -4.15
N VAL A 128 6.04 -16.30 -4.38
CA VAL A 128 5.38 -15.42 -5.35
C VAL A 128 5.50 -15.99 -6.76
N ARG A 129 6.70 -16.45 -7.14
CA ARG A 129 6.91 -17.10 -8.44
C ARG A 129 6.05 -18.35 -8.61
N GLN A 130 5.92 -19.19 -7.58
CA GLN A 130 5.04 -20.36 -7.60
C GLN A 130 3.58 -19.96 -7.76
N LEU A 131 3.13 -18.93 -7.01
CA LEU A 131 1.78 -18.41 -7.10
C LEU A 131 1.49 -17.87 -8.50
N LEU A 132 2.39 -17.06 -9.07
CA LEU A 132 2.24 -16.53 -10.44
C LEU A 132 2.26 -17.64 -11.50
N SER A 133 3.02 -18.71 -11.29
CA SER A 133 3.01 -19.89 -12.17
C SER A 133 1.67 -20.63 -12.09
N ASP A 134 1.14 -20.86 -10.90
CA ASP A 134 -0.17 -21.50 -10.71
C ASP A 134 -1.32 -20.67 -11.32
N LEU A 135 -1.15 -19.34 -11.38
CA LEU A 135 -2.11 -18.41 -12.03
C LEU A 135 -1.92 -18.32 -13.55
N GLY A 136 -0.89 -18.97 -14.12
CA GLY A 136 -0.57 -18.89 -15.54
C GLY A 136 -0.04 -17.53 -15.99
N ILE A 137 0.46 -16.71 -15.07
CA ILE A 137 1.12 -15.42 -15.33
C ILE A 137 2.61 -15.66 -15.62
N LEU A 138 3.30 -16.45 -14.79
CA LEU A 138 4.64 -16.94 -15.05
C LEU A 138 4.54 -18.25 -15.85
N LEU A 139 5.00 -18.23 -17.10
CA LEU A 139 4.78 -19.31 -18.06
C LEU A 139 5.90 -20.37 -18.06
N ASP A 140 7.16 -19.93 -17.86
CA ASP A 140 8.33 -20.84 -17.86
C ASP A 140 9.48 -20.23 -17.06
N GLY A 141 10.43 -21.08 -16.68
CA GLY A 141 11.69 -20.66 -16.07
C GLY A 141 11.57 -20.16 -14.64
N ILE A 142 10.70 -20.75 -13.83
CA ILE A 142 10.43 -20.34 -12.43
C ILE A 142 11.71 -20.15 -11.60
N ASP A 143 12.76 -20.95 -11.85
CA ASP A 143 14.04 -20.90 -11.14
C ASP A 143 15.09 -20.05 -11.87
N ARG A 144 14.79 -19.54 -13.06
CA ARG A 144 15.74 -18.73 -13.85
C ARG A 144 15.83 -17.30 -13.29
N PRO A 145 16.96 -16.59 -13.50
CA PRO A 145 17.05 -15.17 -13.19
C PRO A 145 15.96 -14.35 -13.89
N GLU A 146 15.68 -14.66 -15.15
CA GLU A 146 14.70 -14.02 -16.03
C GLU A 146 13.67 -15.07 -16.47
N PRO A 147 12.57 -15.23 -15.72
CA PRO A 147 11.46 -16.09 -16.11
C PRO A 147 10.68 -15.51 -17.29
N LEU A 148 9.95 -16.37 -18.00
CA LEU A 148 9.01 -15.96 -19.05
C LEU A 148 7.64 -15.65 -18.42
N TYR A 149 7.16 -14.45 -18.60
CA TYR A 149 5.84 -14.01 -18.18
C TYR A 149 4.89 -13.86 -19.39
N ARG A 150 3.59 -13.96 -19.13
CA ARG A 150 2.57 -13.65 -20.13
C ARG A 150 2.60 -12.16 -20.42
N GLU A 151 2.89 -11.79 -21.67
CA GLU A 151 3.11 -10.40 -22.09
C GLU A 151 1.93 -9.48 -21.77
N THR A 152 0.70 -9.99 -21.87
CA THR A 152 -0.52 -9.22 -21.57
C THR A 152 -0.66 -8.83 -20.09
N ASP A 153 0.11 -9.43 -19.19
CA ASP A 153 0.10 -9.14 -17.78
C ASP A 153 1.23 -8.18 -17.37
N LEU A 154 2.11 -7.83 -18.30
CA LEU A 154 3.17 -6.85 -18.10
C LEU A 154 2.69 -5.43 -18.40
N VAL A 155 3.28 -4.45 -17.72
CA VAL A 155 3.03 -3.04 -18.02
C VAL A 155 3.65 -2.69 -19.37
N TYR A 156 2.86 -2.06 -20.25
CA TYR A 156 3.35 -1.62 -21.56
C TYR A 156 4.22 -0.37 -21.45
N ALA A 157 5.23 -0.28 -22.31
CA ALA A 157 6.06 0.90 -22.45
C ALA A 157 5.27 2.07 -23.08
N PRO A 158 5.52 3.32 -22.64
CA PRO A 158 6.38 3.70 -21.53
C PRO A 158 5.71 3.39 -20.18
N ALA A 159 6.45 2.70 -19.27
CA ALA A 159 5.91 2.34 -17.97
C ALA A 159 5.73 3.56 -17.07
N GLU A 160 6.70 4.49 -17.08
CA GLU A 160 6.70 5.65 -16.19
C GLU A 160 7.27 6.89 -16.87
N ARG A 161 6.87 8.07 -16.37
CA ARG A 161 7.43 9.38 -16.80
C ARG A 161 7.35 10.41 -15.67
N LEU A 162 8.25 11.39 -15.70
CA LEU A 162 8.32 12.48 -14.74
C LEU A 162 7.97 13.82 -15.40
N TYR A 163 7.03 14.57 -14.79
CA TYR A 163 6.79 15.96 -15.14
C TYR A 163 7.73 16.86 -14.35
N TYR A 164 8.74 17.39 -15.02
CA TYR A 164 9.79 18.24 -14.46
C TYR A 164 10.01 19.48 -15.31
N GLN A 165 10.07 20.68 -14.69
CA GLN A 165 10.25 21.96 -15.39
C GLN A 165 9.27 22.16 -16.56
N ASN A 166 7.99 21.88 -16.33
CA ASN A 166 6.89 22.00 -17.30
C ASN A 166 7.04 21.12 -18.55
N ARG A 167 7.74 20.00 -18.46
CA ARG A 167 7.88 19.02 -19.54
C ARG A 167 7.95 17.59 -19.00
N TRP A 168 7.52 16.64 -19.82
CA TRP A 168 7.66 15.22 -19.55
C TRP A 168 9.05 14.71 -19.94
N GLN A 169 9.58 13.81 -19.13
CA GLN A 169 10.76 13.00 -19.39
C GLN A 169 10.55 11.56 -18.92
N TYR A 170 11.24 10.60 -19.55
CA TYR A 170 11.10 9.16 -19.22
C TYR A 170 12.08 8.66 -18.14
N SER A 171 12.72 9.57 -17.43
CA SER A 171 13.52 9.27 -16.25
C SER A 171 12.86 9.90 -15.04
N LEU A 172 12.66 9.13 -13.97
CA LEU A 172 12.18 9.67 -12.69
C LEU A 172 13.25 10.49 -11.96
N LEU A 173 14.53 10.35 -12.32
CA LEU A 173 15.58 11.22 -11.82
C LEU A 173 15.51 12.58 -12.53
N PRO A 174 15.28 13.72 -11.82
CA PRO A 174 15.14 15.02 -12.45
C PRO A 174 16.33 15.42 -13.32
N GLN A 175 17.53 15.23 -12.79
CA GLN A 175 18.80 15.46 -13.51
C GLN A 175 19.85 14.44 -13.06
N GLU A 176 20.58 13.88 -14.03
CA GLU A 176 21.73 13.04 -13.76
C GLU A 176 22.95 13.92 -13.42
N ASP A 177 23.69 13.51 -12.39
CA ASP A 177 24.92 14.16 -11.95
C ASP A 177 25.95 13.16 -11.39
N ALA A 178 27.03 13.65 -10.80
CA ALA A 178 28.08 12.79 -10.25
C ALA A 178 27.58 11.93 -9.08
N ASP A 179 26.72 12.48 -8.21
CA ASP A 179 26.16 11.76 -7.07
C ASP A 179 25.22 10.65 -7.52
N SER A 180 24.34 10.91 -8.47
CA SER A 180 23.41 9.90 -8.98
C SER A 180 24.14 8.75 -9.70
N ARG A 181 25.17 9.05 -10.49
CA ARG A 181 26.01 8.00 -11.11
C ARG A 181 26.75 7.16 -10.06
N ARG A 182 27.32 7.82 -9.03
CA ARG A 182 27.99 7.13 -7.91
C ARG A 182 27.01 6.25 -7.14
N PHE A 183 25.79 6.72 -6.88
CA PHE A 183 24.75 5.95 -6.22
C PHE A 183 24.33 4.74 -7.05
N HIS A 184 24.06 4.90 -8.35
CA HIS A 184 23.69 3.80 -9.22
C HIS A 184 24.79 2.75 -9.31
N ALA A 185 26.07 3.14 -9.41
CA ALA A 185 27.19 2.21 -9.39
C ALA A 185 27.28 1.44 -8.07
N LEU A 186 26.99 2.09 -6.94
CA LEU A 186 26.89 1.43 -5.64
C LEU A 186 25.75 0.39 -5.63
N ILE A 187 24.56 0.76 -6.10
CA ILE A 187 23.40 -0.15 -6.17
C ILE A 187 23.71 -1.39 -7.01
N GLU A 188 24.36 -1.24 -8.18
CA GLU A 188 24.76 -2.36 -9.02
C GLU A 188 25.77 -3.29 -8.32
N THR A 189 26.66 -2.74 -7.51
CA THR A 189 27.59 -3.52 -6.69
C THR A 189 26.84 -4.28 -5.60
N LEU A 190 25.95 -3.61 -4.87
CA LEU A 190 25.20 -4.18 -3.76
C LEU A 190 24.21 -5.26 -4.22
N ARG A 191 23.63 -5.12 -5.40
CA ARG A 191 22.73 -6.12 -6.00
C ARG A 191 23.37 -7.51 -6.12
N ARG A 192 24.67 -7.57 -6.32
CA ARG A 192 25.46 -8.82 -6.49
C ARG A 192 26.14 -9.27 -5.21
N ALA A 193 26.25 -8.38 -4.22
CA ALA A 193 27.00 -8.64 -3.00
C ALA A 193 26.32 -9.71 -2.13
N ARG A 194 27.16 -10.49 -1.45
CA ARG A 194 26.76 -11.54 -0.52
C ARG A 194 27.42 -11.32 0.84
N GLY A 195 26.71 -11.66 1.90
CA GLY A 195 27.29 -11.69 3.23
C GLY A 195 28.15 -12.93 3.45
N ARG A 196 28.77 -13.02 4.62
CA ARG A 196 29.62 -14.16 5.04
C ARG A 196 28.86 -15.49 5.07
N ASP A 197 27.54 -15.44 5.18
CA ASP A 197 26.63 -16.60 5.13
C ASP A 197 26.29 -17.05 3.70
N GLY A 198 26.90 -16.44 2.68
CA GLY A 198 26.70 -16.74 1.26
C GLY A 198 25.39 -16.25 0.65
N ARG A 199 24.47 -15.68 1.47
CA ARG A 199 23.21 -15.13 1.00
C ARG A 199 23.40 -13.72 0.42
N LYS A 200 22.52 -13.30 -0.51
CA LYS A 200 22.47 -11.90 -0.94
C LYS A 200 22.30 -11.00 0.28
N ILE A 201 23.03 -9.90 0.31
CA ILE A 201 22.91 -8.95 1.44
C ILE A 201 21.53 -8.32 1.49
N PHE A 202 20.92 -8.10 0.33
CA PHE A 202 19.57 -7.58 0.19
C PHE A 202 18.75 -8.51 -0.71
N ALA A 203 17.74 -9.13 -0.13
CA ALA A 203 16.77 -9.98 -0.81
C ALA A 203 15.36 -9.71 -0.28
N ILE A 204 14.35 -9.95 -1.11
CA ILE A 204 12.94 -9.99 -0.73
C ILE A 204 12.44 -11.40 -1.07
N PRO A 205 11.83 -12.12 -0.11
CA PRO A 205 11.57 -11.75 1.29
C PRO A 205 12.83 -11.54 2.14
N ILE A 206 12.68 -10.67 3.15
CA ILE A 206 13.79 -10.28 4.05
C ILE A 206 14.40 -11.46 4.81
N ALA A 207 13.60 -12.52 5.02
CA ALA A 207 14.04 -13.77 5.63
C ALA A 207 15.13 -14.50 4.81
N HIS A 208 15.21 -14.21 3.51
CA HIS A 208 16.20 -14.77 2.61
C HIS A 208 17.46 -13.89 2.46
N SER A 209 17.46 -12.70 3.05
CA SER A 209 18.64 -11.83 3.10
C SER A 209 19.69 -12.37 4.05
N SER A 210 20.94 -11.97 3.80
CA SER A 210 22.06 -12.25 4.71
C SER A 210 21.76 -11.79 6.14
N ALA A 211 22.15 -12.62 7.10
CA ALA A 211 22.16 -12.32 8.51
C ALA A 211 23.48 -11.66 8.98
N ASP A 212 24.42 -11.40 8.07
CA ASP A 212 25.71 -10.80 8.39
C ASP A 212 25.54 -9.45 9.09
N GLU A 213 26.07 -9.38 10.30
CA GLU A 213 25.95 -8.23 11.20
C GLU A 213 26.51 -6.94 10.56
N ALA A 214 27.55 -7.05 9.74
CA ALA A 214 28.12 -5.91 9.02
C ALA A 214 27.09 -5.18 8.17
N TRP A 215 26.09 -5.91 7.61
CA TRP A 215 25.00 -5.35 6.82
C TRP A 215 23.73 -5.07 7.67
N ARG A 216 23.49 -5.89 8.70
CA ARG A 216 22.33 -5.71 9.60
C ARG A 216 22.41 -4.42 10.41
N ARG A 217 23.60 -3.95 10.78
CA ARG A 217 23.79 -2.67 11.52
C ARG A 217 23.33 -1.43 10.74
N LEU A 218 23.16 -1.51 9.41
CA LEU A 218 22.58 -0.43 8.61
C LEU A 218 21.15 -0.09 9.07
N ASP A 219 20.47 -1.02 9.69
CA ASP A 219 19.15 -0.82 10.29
C ASP A 219 19.15 0.15 11.48
N GLN A 220 20.30 0.52 12.02
CA GLN A 220 20.40 1.40 13.19
C GLN A 220 20.40 2.89 12.86
N THR A 221 20.38 3.26 11.58
CA THR A 221 20.40 4.65 11.12
C THR A 221 19.32 4.93 10.10
N THR A 222 18.90 6.18 9.97
CA THR A 222 17.99 6.59 8.90
C THR A 222 18.72 6.65 7.55
N PHE A 223 17.99 6.49 6.47
CA PHE A 223 18.56 6.58 5.13
C PHE A 223 19.12 7.99 4.86
N ALA A 224 18.45 9.05 5.32
CA ALA A 224 18.96 10.42 5.22
C ALA A 224 20.31 10.60 5.94
N ALA A 225 20.43 10.10 7.17
CA ALA A 225 21.68 10.19 7.92
C ALA A 225 22.82 9.42 7.26
N TRP A 226 22.51 8.27 6.65
CA TRP A 226 23.48 7.52 5.87
C TRP A 226 23.91 8.26 4.61
N LEU A 227 22.96 8.82 3.83
CA LEU A 227 23.28 9.62 2.64
C LEU A 227 24.17 10.83 2.98
N GLU A 228 23.88 11.51 4.10
CA GLU A 228 24.70 12.59 4.60
C GLU A 228 26.11 12.14 4.95
N LYS A 229 26.26 11.03 5.67
CA LYS A 229 27.54 10.43 6.05
C LYS A 229 28.36 10.04 4.83
N GLU A 230 27.74 9.48 3.81
CA GLU A 230 28.39 9.09 2.55
C GLU A 230 28.57 10.27 1.59
N ASN A 231 28.26 11.50 2.05
CA ASN A 231 28.44 12.74 1.30
C ASN A 231 27.67 12.78 -0.04
N TYR A 232 26.43 12.27 -0.07
CA TYR A 232 25.48 12.50 -1.16
C TYR A 232 24.79 13.83 -0.93
N ARG A 233 24.91 14.78 -1.88
CA ARG A 233 24.41 16.16 -1.74
C ARG A 233 23.52 16.61 -2.90
N SER A 234 23.43 15.86 -3.97
CA SER A 234 22.64 16.22 -5.14
C SER A 234 21.16 16.41 -4.79
N PRO A 235 20.56 17.58 -5.00
CA PRO A 235 19.12 17.77 -4.78
C PRO A 235 18.26 16.85 -5.64
N SER A 236 18.70 16.55 -6.87
CA SER A 236 18.01 15.67 -7.80
C SER A 236 17.97 14.23 -7.27
N LEU A 237 19.12 13.71 -6.82
CA LEU A 237 19.20 12.37 -6.25
C LEU A 237 18.41 12.28 -4.93
N LEU A 238 18.55 13.26 -4.03
CA LEU A 238 17.85 13.26 -2.74
C LEU A 238 16.33 13.30 -2.92
N TRP A 239 15.84 14.12 -3.87
CA TRP A 239 14.42 14.14 -4.21
C TRP A 239 13.95 12.78 -4.73
N TYR A 240 14.70 12.18 -5.67
CA TYR A 240 14.36 10.87 -6.24
C TYR A 240 14.28 9.77 -5.17
N LEU A 241 15.28 9.72 -4.27
CA LEU A 241 15.30 8.73 -3.20
C LEU A 241 14.20 8.95 -2.17
N ASP A 242 13.88 10.21 -1.86
CA ASP A 242 12.75 10.54 -0.98
C ASP A 242 11.41 10.15 -1.62
N TYR A 243 11.27 10.41 -2.94
CA TYR A 243 10.11 9.96 -3.72
C TYR A 243 9.95 8.44 -3.63
N CYS A 244 10.99 7.66 -3.93
CA CYS A 244 10.95 6.19 -3.85
C CYS A 244 10.55 5.70 -2.44
N CYS A 245 11.09 6.32 -1.40
CA CYS A 245 10.75 5.97 -0.02
C CYS A 245 9.29 6.27 0.33
N ARG A 246 8.75 7.39 -0.16
CA ARG A 246 7.34 7.75 0.05
C ARG A 246 6.41 6.82 -0.73
N ASP A 247 6.78 6.46 -1.95
CA ASP A 247 6.01 5.55 -2.80
C ASP A 247 5.95 4.15 -2.20
N ASP A 248 7.09 3.59 -1.82
CA ASP A 248 7.19 2.22 -1.34
C ASP A 248 6.76 2.03 0.12
N TYR A 249 6.91 3.07 0.98
CA TYR A 249 6.74 2.92 2.45
C TYR A 249 5.89 4.00 3.10
N GLY A 250 5.42 4.99 2.36
CA GLY A 250 4.60 6.09 2.87
C GLY A 250 5.35 7.08 3.76
N GLN A 251 6.67 7.01 3.82
CA GLN A 251 7.53 7.87 4.63
C GLN A 251 8.80 8.25 3.86
N GLY A 252 9.31 9.46 4.05
CA GLY A 252 10.55 9.92 3.42
C GLY A 252 11.82 9.35 4.05
N ILE A 253 12.96 9.60 3.40
CA ILE A 253 14.30 9.10 3.80
C ILE A 253 14.69 9.44 5.23
N ALA A 254 14.15 10.50 5.81
CA ALA A 254 14.44 10.92 7.19
C ALA A 254 13.86 9.98 8.26
N HIS A 255 12.90 9.15 7.92
CA HIS A 255 12.15 8.30 8.86
C HIS A 255 12.41 6.80 8.68
N LEU A 256 12.95 6.41 7.52
CA LEU A 256 13.15 5.01 7.16
C LEU A 256 14.55 4.52 7.47
N SER A 257 14.66 3.23 7.78
CA SER A 257 15.94 2.54 7.94
C SER A 257 16.73 2.57 6.64
N GLU A 258 18.06 2.73 6.72
CA GLU A 258 18.94 2.63 5.56
C GLU A 258 18.87 1.25 4.89
N ALA A 259 18.49 0.22 5.62
CA ALA A 259 18.32 -1.13 5.09
C ALA A 259 17.28 -1.23 3.94
N ILE A 260 16.42 -0.22 3.75
CA ILE A 260 15.48 -0.12 2.59
C ILE A 260 16.19 -0.01 1.25
N ARG A 261 17.48 0.36 1.20
CA ARG A 261 18.26 0.30 -0.06
C ARG A 261 18.10 -1.01 -0.80
N ARG A 262 17.80 -2.06 -0.09
CA ARG A 262 17.44 -3.38 -0.60
C ARG A 262 16.34 -3.31 -1.67
N HIS A 263 15.24 -2.61 -1.37
CA HIS A 263 14.11 -2.51 -2.27
C HIS A 263 14.43 -1.60 -3.47
N ILE A 264 15.04 -0.44 -3.22
CA ILE A 264 15.47 0.46 -4.29
C ILE A 264 16.42 -0.25 -5.27
N SER A 265 17.29 -1.15 -4.78
CA SER A 265 18.20 -1.92 -5.62
C SER A 265 17.53 -2.97 -6.51
N LEU A 266 16.29 -3.33 -6.23
CA LEU A 266 15.51 -4.33 -6.97
C LEU A 266 14.51 -3.72 -7.96
N GLN A 267 14.32 -2.40 -7.96
CA GLN A 267 13.29 -1.72 -8.73
C GLN A 267 13.56 -1.54 -10.24
N ASN A 268 14.68 -1.95 -10.78
CA ASN A 268 14.95 -1.92 -12.23
C ASN A 268 14.24 -3.07 -12.96
N ILE A 269 12.93 -3.23 -12.74
CA ILE A 269 12.22 -4.42 -13.20
C ILE A 269 10.87 -3.99 -13.77
N ASP A 270 10.48 -4.58 -14.91
CA ASP A 270 9.16 -4.42 -15.50
C ASP A 270 8.06 -4.74 -14.46
N ARG A 271 7.04 -3.92 -14.41
CA ARG A 271 6.00 -3.97 -13.37
C ARG A 271 4.79 -4.74 -13.87
N LEU A 272 4.26 -5.64 -13.03
CA LEU A 272 3.01 -6.33 -13.28
C LEU A 272 1.83 -5.51 -12.73
N PRO A 273 0.71 -5.41 -13.47
CA PRO A 273 -0.50 -4.76 -12.96
C PRO A 273 -1.15 -5.62 -11.87
N GLU A 274 -1.55 -5.00 -10.77
CA GLU A 274 -2.24 -5.69 -9.66
C GLU A 274 -3.73 -5.99 -9.92
N THR A 275 -4.22 -5.78 -11.12
CA THR A 275 -5.63 -5.98 -11.47
C THR A 275 -6.04 -7.44 -11.67
N ALA A 276 -5.11 -8.40 -11.60
CA ALA A 276 -5.47 -9.80 -11.53
C ALA A 276 -6.11 -10.08 -10.16
N GLU A 277 -7.45 -10.09 -10.11
CA GLU A 277 -8.14 -10.71 -8.97
C GLU A 277 -7.63 -12.14 -8.84
N LEU A 278 -6.92 -12.41 -7.73
CA LEU A 278 -6.58 -13.77 -7.33
C LEU A 278 -7.86 -14.47 -6.94
N THR A 279 -8.64 -14.90 -7.95
CA THR A 279 -9.86 -15.70 -7.74
C THR A 279 -9.44 -17.11 -7.41
N PHE A 280 -9.32 -17.39 -6.11
CA PHE A 280 -9.23 -18.76 -5.64
C PHE A 280 -10.61 -19.42 -5.79
N SER A 281 -10.67 -20.54 -6.50
CA SER A 281 -11.84 -21.40 -6.52
C SER A 281 -12.06 -21.98 -5.11
N GLN A 282 -12.84 -21.26 -4.32
CA GLN A 282 -13.43 -21.58 -3.04
C GLN A 282 -12.53 -21.92 -1.86
N PRO A 283 -12.31 -21.00 -0.96
CA PRO A 283 -12.65 -21.26 0.43
C PRO A 283 -14.07 -20.78 0.72
N ALA A 284 -14.75 -21.38 1.71
CA ALA A 284 -15.94 -20.79 2.28
C ALA A 284 -15.54 -19.46 2.94
N ALA A 285 -15.64 -18.35 2.17
CA ALA A 285 -15.37 -17.02 2.66
C ALA A 285 -16.64 -16.44 3.29
N VAL A 286 -16.50 -15.82 4.47
CA VAL A 286 -17.59 -15.11 5.13
C VAL A 286 -17.25 -13.64 5.25
N ASN A 287 -18.21 -12.78 4.91
CA ASN A 287 -18.09 -11.33 5.08
C ASN A 287 -18.24 -10.94 6.55
N ALA A 288 -17.21 -11.22 7.33
CA ALA A 288 -17.19 -11.01 8.76
C ALA A 288 -15.83 -10.52 9.24
N SER A 289 -15.84 -9.78 10.35
CA SER A 289 -14.66 -9.25 11.02
C SER A 289 -14.49 -9.83 12.40
N ALA A 290 -13.25 -10.16 12.79
CA ALA A 290 -12.93 -10.66 14.10
C ALA A 290 -13.02 -9.55 15.16
N LEU A 291 -13.65 -9.87 16.29
CA LEU A 291 -13.81 -9.00 17.46
C LEU A 291 -12.90 -9.41 18.60
N GLN A 292 -12.72 -10.71 18.80
CA GLN A 292 -11.91 -11.27 19.88
C GLN A 292 -11.31 -12.62 19.45
N ILE A 293 -10.10 -12.90 19.91
CA ILE A 293 -9.39 -14.17 19.72
C ILE A 293 -8.92 -14.64 21.11
N SER A 294 -9.25 -15.88 21.46
CA SER A 294 -8.82 -16.51 22.71
C SER A 294 -8.33 -17.92 22.43
N GLU A 295 -7.06 -18.21 22.69
CA GLU A 295 -6.47 -19.54 22.52
C GLU A 295 -6.52 -20.30 23.83
N THR A 296 -6.95 -21.55 23.76
CA THR A 296 -6.94 -22.56 24.84
C THR A 296 -6.03 -23.73 24.46
N ASP A 297 -5.88 -24.69 25.32
CA ASP A 297 -5.12 -25.92 25.03
C ASP A 297 -5.81 -26.78 23.96
N GLU A 298 -7.13 -26.68 23.83
CA GLU A 298 -7.93 -27.50 22.93
C GLU A 298 -8.18 -26.86 21.58
N ASP A 299 -8.50 -25.55 21.55
CA ASP A 299 -8.90 -24.81 20.35
C ASP A 299 -8.57 -23.31 20.45
N VAL A 300 -8.89 -22.60 19.38
CA VAL A 300 -8.90 -21.13 19.37
C VAL A 300 -10.34 -20.67 19.16
N ALA A 301 -10.87 -19.95 20.15
CA ALA A 301 -12.19 -19.34 20.10
C ALA A 301 -12.10 -17.95 19.48
N VAL A 302 -12.85 -17.69 18.41
CA VAL A 302 -12.89 -16.40 17.71
C VAL A 302 -14.33 -15.90 17.63
N ILE A 303 -14.58 -14.69 18.14
CA ILE A 303 -15.87 -14.03 17.94
C ILE A 303 -15.78 -13.24 16.64
N LEU A 304 -16.64 -13.59 15.68
CA LEU A 304 -16.82 -12.89 14.43
C LEU A 304 -18.08 -12.05 14.45
N ARG A 305 -18.07 -10.87 13.80
CA ARG A 305 -19.24 -10.05 13.48
C ARG A 305 -19.44 -10.03 11.97
N HIS A 306 -20.60 -10.45 11.50
CA HIS A 306 -20.97 -10.30 10.09
C HIS A 306 -21.12 -8.81 9.75
N ASN A 307 -20.40 -8.33 8.73
CA ASN A 307 -20.22 -6.90 8.46
C ASN A 307 -21.51 -6.17 8.06
N GLN A 308 -22.46 -6.85 7.40
CA GLN A 308 -23.71 -6.24 6.96
C GLN A 308 -24.81 -6.35 8.00
N SER A 309 -25.00 -7.53 8.62
CA SER A 309 -26.11 -7.75 9.55
C SER A 309 -25.78 -7.39 11.00
N GLY A 310 -24.49 -7.22 11.32
CA GLY A 310 -24.02 -7.00 12.71
C GLY A 310 -24.13 -8.23 13.63
N ARG A 311 -24.65 -9.38 13.14
CA ARG A 311 -24.80 -10.61 13.93
C ARG A 311 -23.43 -11.16 14.30
N THR A 312 -23.35 -11.72 15.51
CA THR A 312 -22.12 -12.29 16.06
C THR A 312 -22.19 -13.81 16.11
N ALA A 313 -21.06 -14.46 15.84
CA ALA A 313 -20.89 -15.90 15.95
C ALA A 313 -19.57 -16.25 16.66
N LEU A 314 -19.58 -17.27 17.48
CA LEU A 314 -18.37 -17.89 18.02
C LEU A 314 -17.91 -18.97 17.05
N ILE A 315 -16.67 -18.88 16.60
CA ILE A 315 -16.02 -19.92 15.81
C ILE A 315 -14.96 -20.58 16.68
N ARG A 316 -15.07 -21.90 16.87
CA ARG A 316 -14.01 -22.71 17.49
C ARG A 316 -13.22 -23.41 16.41
N ALA A 317 -11.95 -23.02 16.27
CA ALA A 317 -11.06 -23.56 15.26
C ALA A 317 -9.92 -24.35 15.92
N GLN A 318 -9.52 -25.47 15.31
CA GLN A 318 -8.33 -26.19 15.77
C GLN A 318 -7.06 -25.35 15.55
N ASN A 319 -7.03 -24.56 14.47
CA ASN A 319 -5.96 -23.65 14.16
C ASN A 319 -6.51 -22.32 13.62
N VAL A 320 -5.82 -21.22 13.93
CA VAL A 320 -6.15 -19.89 13.41
C VAL A 320 -4.91 -19.27 12.76
N ILE A 321 -5.08 -18.78 11.54
CA ILE A 321 -4.09 -17.92 10.86
C ILE A 321 -4.57 -16.48 10.97
N CYS A 322 -3.92 -15.68 11.80
CA CYS A 322 -4.19 -14.26 11.94
C CYS A 322 -3.40 -13.48 10.87
N ALA A 323 -4.06 -13.19 9.75
CA ALA A 323 -3.48 -12.45 8.62
C ALA A 323 -3.94 -10.98 8.59
N MET A 324 -4.21 -10.43 9.76
CA MET A 324 -4.59 -9.02 9.97
C MET A 324 -3.37 -8.17 10.33
N PRO A 325 -3.43 -6.83 10.12
CA PRO A 325 -2.42 -5.92 10.63
C PRO A 325 -2.15 -6.15 12.12
N LEU A 326 -0.87 -6.17 12.52
CA LEU A 326 -0.48 -6.51 13.91
C LEU A 326 -1.11 -5.57 14.95
N MET A 327 -1.35 -4.30 14.60
CA MET A 327 -2.03 -3.36 15.48
C MET A 327 -3.49 -3.75 15.79
N ILE A 328 -4.15 -4.45 14.86
CA ILE A 328 -5.51 -4.99 15.09
C ILE A 328 -5.42 -6.27 15.90
N ALA A 329 -4.53 -7.19 15.52
CA ALA A 329 -4.29 -8.44 16.24
C ALA A 329 -4.00 -8.17 17.72
N ALA A 330 -3.11 -7.23 18.04
CA ALA A 330 -2.77 -6.85 19.41
C ALA A 330 -3.96 -6.38 20.25
N ARG A 331 -5.02 -5.86 19.62
CA ARG A 331 -6.22 -5.36 20.32
C ARG A 331 -7.27 -6.43 20.58
N ILE A 332 -7.40 -7.40 19.68
CA ILE A 332 -8.48 -8.39 19.73
C ILE A 332 -8.04 -9.72 20.33
N ILE A 333 -6.75 -9.96 20.47
CA ILE A 333 -6.23 -11.14 21.19
C ILE A 333 -6.39 -10.91 22.70
N ALA A 334 -7.01 -11.86 23.39
CA ALA A 334 -7.33 -11.73 24.81
C ALA A 334 -6.09 -11.59 25.72
N GLN A 335 -4.96 -12.22 25.34
CA GLN A 335 -3.70 -12.16 26.06
C GLN A 335 -2.53 -11.90 25.10
N PRO A 336 -2.42 -10.69 24.51
CA PRO A 336 -1.44 -10.43 23.45
C PRO A 336 0.01 -10.60 23.91
N GLN A 337 0.32 -10.35 25.19
CA GLN A 337 1.67 -10.49 25.75
C GLN A 337 2.18 -11.94 25.71
N ARG A 338 1.29 -12.94 25.74
CA ARG A 338 1.64 -14.36 25.59
C ARG A 338 2.35 -14.64 24.26
N TYR A 339 2.07 -13.87 23.22
CA TYR A 339 2.62 -14.00 21.87
C TYR A 339 3.80 -13.04 21.63
N GLY A 340 4.14 -12.21 22.62
CA GLY A 340 5.21 -11.23 22.52
C GLY A 340 4.79 -9.86 22.02
N PHE A 341 3.48 -9.59 21.93
CA PHE A 341 3.04 -8.22 21.65
C PHE A 341 3.48 -7.25 22.75
N SER A 342 4.08 -6.16 22.32
CA SER A 342 4.42 -5.00 23.16
C SER A 342 3.75 -3.75 22.60
N PRO A 343 3.77 -2.63 23.33
CA PRO A 343 3.34 -1.34 22.79
C PRO A 343 4.12 -0.88 21.55
N ASP A 344 5.35 -1.38 21.37
CA ASP A 344 6.26 -1.01 20.28
C ASP A 344 5.96 -1.82 19.01
N LEU A 345 4.84 -1.52 18.37
CA LEU A 345 4.49 -2.05 17.06
C LEU A 345 5.02 -1.14 15.94
N PRO A 346 5.18 -1.66 14.71
CA PRO A 346 5.56 -0.84 13.57
C PRO A 346 4.69 0.42 13.44
N ALA A 347 5.31 1.52 13.06
CA ALA A 347 4.58 2.72 12.68
C ALA A 347 3.85 2.49 11.36
N TYR A 348 2.67 3.08 11.21
CA TYR A 348 1.85 2.96 9.99
C TYR A 348 1.68 4.32 9.34
N ALA A 349 2.00 4.38 8.04
CA ALA A 349 1.82 5.56 7.22
C ALA A 349 0.35 5.72 6.79
N PRO A 350 -0.23 6.92 6.89
CA PRO A 350 -1.54 7.23 6.34
C PRO A 350 -1.45 7.60 4.86
N TRP A 351 -2.48 7.19 4.09
CA TRP A 351 -2.54 7.36 2.64
C TRP A 351 -3.89 7.84 2.15
N LEU A 352 -3.88 8.56 1.02
CA LEU A 352 -5.03 8.73 0.14
C LEU A 352 -4.78 7.97 -1.17
N VAL A 353 -5.78 7.20 -1.60
CA VAL A 353 -5.85 6.61 -2.94
C VAL A 353 -7.12 7.12 -3.60
N SER A 354 -6.97 7.89 -4.67
CA SER A 354 -8.07 8.68 -5.23
C SER A 354 -8.29 8.34 -6.70
N ASN A 355 -9.47 7.79 -7.00
CA ASN A 355 -9.87 7.37 -8.34
C ASN A 355 -10.70 8.46 -9.00
N PHE A 356 -10.14 9.08 -10.04
CA PHE A 356 -10.81 10.06 -10.89
C PHE A 356 -11.38 9.35 -12.11
N VAL A 357 -12.70 9.19 -12.17
CA VAL A 357 -13.39 8.65 -13.35
C VAL A 357 -13.51 9.74 -14.39
N LEU A 358 -12.97 9.53 -15.58
CA LEU A 358 -12.88 10.53 -16.63
C LEU A 358 -13.71 10.16 -17.86
N ASN A 359 -14.43 11.15 -18.39
CA ASN A 359 -15.04 11.14 -19.73
C ASN A 359 -14.01 11.66 -20.73
N GLY A 360 -13.25 10.77 -21.34
CA GLY A 360 -12.13 11.06 -22.22
C GLY A 360 -10.84 11.45 -21.49
N PHE A 361 -9.78 11.57 -22.25
CA PHE A 361 -8.46 11.94 -21.74
C PHE A 361 -8.27 13.46 -21.78
N PRO A 362 -7.86 14.10 -20.67
CA PRO A 362 -7.53 15.51 -20.67
C PRO A 362 -6.34 15.75 -21.61
N ARG A 363 -6.33 16.91 -22.26
CA ARG A 363 -5.23 17.30 -23.17
C ARG A 363 -4.04 17.78 -22.37
N GLU A 364 -2.88 17.26 -22.69
CA GLU A 364 -1.60 17.74 -22.19
C GLU A 364 -1.09 18.91 -23.06
N ALA A 365 -0.39 19.86 -22.43
CA ALA A 365 0.22 21.00 -23.14
C ALA A 365 1.29 20.54 -24.12
N GLN A 366 1.97 19.44 -23.85
CA GLN A 366 2.98 18.83 -24.70
C GLN A 366 2.48 17.50 -25.25
N ARG A 367 2.82 17.22 -26.53
CA ARG A 367 2.58 15.92 -27.14
C ARG A 367 3.65 14.95 -26.67
N SER A 368 3.39 14.27 -25.55
CA SER A 368 4.19 13.13 -25.09
C SER A 368 3.32 11.87 -25.06
N GLU A 369 3.96 10.74 -25.18
CA GLU A 369 3.30 9.45 -25.05
C GLU A 369 2.83 9.27 -23.61
N LEU A 370 1.59 8.83 -23.43
CA LEU A 370 1.00 8.60 -22.12
C LEU A 370 1.63 7.36 -21.51
N ALA A 371 2.28 7.52 -20.35
CA ALA A 371 2.78 6.39 -19.57
C ALA A 371 1.68 5.80 -18.66
N TRP A 372 1.90 4.58 -18.22
CA TRP A 372 1.07 3.98 -17.19
C TRP A 372 1.20 4.76 -15.87
N ASP A 373 2.42 5.05 -15.40
CA ASP A 373 2.69 5.83 -14.20
C ASP A 373 3.22 7.24 -14.54
N ASN A 374 2.72 8.25 -13.85
CA ASN A 374 2.94 9.66 -14.18
C ASN A 374 3.26 10.44 -12.90
N VAL A 375 4.52 10.70 -12.67
CA VAL A 375 5.04 11.37 -11.48
C VAL A 375 5.19 12.87 -11.72
N VAL A 376 4.98 13.68 -10.69
CA VAL A 376 5.06 15.14 -10.76
C VAL A 376 6.08 15.67 -9.77
N HIS A 377 7.14 16.29 -10.27
CA HIS A 377 8.16 16.91 -9.42
C HIS A 377 7.62 18.14 -8.70
N GLY A 378 7.95 18.26 -7.42
CA GLY A 378 7.63 19.46 -6.62
C GLY A 378 6.26 19.47 -5.95
N THR A 379 5.46 18.40 -6.12
CA THR A 379 4.25 18.15 -5.34
C THR A 379 4.55 17.26 -4.13
N GLN A 380 3.60 17.15 -3.21
CA GLN A 380 3.65 16.16 -2.13
C GLN A 380 2.99 14.84 -2.53
N GLY A 381 2.31 14.79 -3.67
CA GLY A 381 1.75 13.58 -4.24
C GLY A 381 2.83 12.65 -4.79
N LEU A 382 2.38 11.47 -5.16
CA LEU A 382 3.23 10.44 -5.78
C LEU A 382 2.92 10.24 -7.26
N GLY A 383 2.07 11.13 -7.81
CA GLY A 383 1.61 11.02 -9.17
C GLY A 383 0.30 10.23 -9.30
N TYR A 384 0.07 9.73 -10.51
CA TYR A 384 -1.14 8.98 -10.83
C TYR A 384 -0.88 7.90 -11.89
N VAL A 385 -1.61 6.79 -11.78
CA VAL A 385 -1.60 5.73 -12.78
C VAL A 385 -2.83 5.79 -13.67
N VAL A 386 -2.68 5.35 -14.92
CA VAL A 386 -3.74 5.29 -15.93
C VAL A 386 -4.26 3.86 -15.99
N SER A 387 -5.40 3.59 -15.37
CA SER A 387 -5.94 2.23 -15.22
C SER A 387 -6.31 1.54 -16.53
N THR A 388 -6.53 2.30 -17.61
CA THR A 388 -6.82 1.74 -18.94
C THR A 388 -5.60 1.51 -19.81
N ASN A 389 -4.38 1.77 -19.31
CA ASN A 389 -3.14 1.60 -20.09
C ASN A 389 -2.93 0.16 -20.56
N GLN A 390 -3.34 -0.81 -19.73
CA GLN A 390 -3.17 -2.23 -19.96
C GLN A 390 -4.23 -2.85 -20.89
N LEU A 391 -5.24 -2.09 -21.26
CA LEU A 391 -6.29 -2.60 -22.13
C LEU A 391 -5.82 -2.57 -23.57
N ILE A 392 -5.68 -3.74 -24.21
CA ILE A 392 -5.37 -3.87 -25.64
C ILE A 392 -6.53 -3.29 -26.45
N ARG A 393 -6.29 -2.20 -27.17
CA ARG A 393 -7.30 -1.45 -27.93
C ARG A 393 -6.74 -0.90 -29.22
N THR A 394 -7.61 -0.75 -30.20
CA THR A 394 -7.29 -0.10 -31.49
C THR A 394 -7.38 1.43 -31.42
N ALA A 395 -8.05 1.99 -30.40
CA ALA A 395 -8.23 3.43 -30.22
C ALA A 395 -8.21 3.80 -28.74
N LYS A 396 -7.95 5.08 -28.41
CA LYS A 396 -8.09 5.59 -27.04
C LYS A 396 -9.51 5.32 -26.53
N PRO A 397 -9.67 4.82 -25.29
CA PRO A 397 -10.99 4.61 -24.72
C PRO A 397 -11.70 5.95 -24.48
N GLU A 398 -13.04 5.94 -24.59
CA GLU A 398 -13.87 7.12 -24.30
C GLU A 398 -13.91 7.43 -22.80
N HIS A 399 -13.66 6.43 -21.96
CA HIS A 399 -13.63 6.56 -20.51
C HIS A 399 -12.35 5.96 -19.95
N THR A 400 -11.83 6.54 -18.87
CA THR A 400 -10.67 6.03 -18.14
C THR A 400 -10.76 6.37 -16.66
N ILE A 401 -9.88 5.78 -15.84
CA ILE A 401 -9.70 6.16 -14.44
C ILE A 401 -8.24 6.55 -14.25
N PHE A 402 -8.03 7.74 -13.68
CA PHE A 402 -6.72 8.13 -13.15
C PHE A 402 -6.73 7.90 -11.65
N THR A 403 -5.83 7.06 -11.18
CA THR A 403 -5.67 6.78 -9.75
C THR A 403 -4.48 7.57 -9.21
N ALA A 404 -4.76 8.59 -8.42
CA ALA A 404 -3.74 9.42 -7.79
C ALA A 404 -3.42 8.90 -6.37
N TYR A 405 -2.13 8.94 -6.02
CA TYR A 405 -1.60 8.46 -4.76
C TYR A 405 -0.99 9.60 -3.95
N THR A 406 -1.27 9.62 -2.65
CA THR A 406 -0.65 10.56 -1.72
C THR A 406 -0.24 9.86 -0.44
N ALA A 407 1.06 9.74 -0.21
CA ALA A 407 1.60 9.41 1.10
C ALA A 407 1.50 10.66 1.99
N LEU A 408 0.71 10.58 3.05
CA LEU A 408 0.50 11.71 3.96
C LEU A 408 1.58 11.71 5.04
N ASN A 409 2.76 12.24 4.70
CA ASN A 409 3.94 12.24 5.55
C ASN A 409 4.49 13.64 5.91
N HIS A 410 3.69 14.68 5.68
CA HIS A 410 4.05 16.07 5.97
C HIS A 410 3.98 16.43 7.46
N ASP A 411 3.44 15.55 8.30
CA ASP A 411 3.44 15.63 9.76
C ASP A 411 3.49 14.19 10.33
N SER A 412 3.55 14.06 11.64
CA SER A 412 3.52 12.76 12.30
C SER A 412 2.27 11.97 11.92
N PRO A 413 2.36 10.63 11.78
CA PRO A 413 1.19 9.81 11.44
C PRO A 413 -0.01 10.02 12.38
N GLN A 414 0.23 10.33 13.65
CA GLN A 414 -0.82 10.62 14.64
C GLN A 414 -1.52 11.94 14.35
N SER A 415 -0.77 12.99 14.01
CA SER A 415 -1.32 14.30 13.63
C SER A 415 -2.14 14.20 12.35
N ILE A 416 -1.60 13.52 11.34
CA ILE A 416 -2.30 13.26 10.08
C ILE A 416 -3.60 12.51 10.31
N ARG A 417 -3.61 11.45 11.12
CA ARG A 417 -4.85 10.72 11.42
C ARG A 417 -5.89 11.58 12.12
N ARG A 418 -5.47 12.48 13.03
CA ARG A 418 -6.39 13.44 13.68
C ARG A 418 -6.98 14.42 12.67
N TRP A 419 -6.17 14.89 11.72
CA TRP A 419 -6.61 15.75 10.63
C TRP A 419 -7.61 14.99 9.71
N LEU A 420 -7.30 13.78 9.27
CA LEU A 420 -8.15 12.95 8.40
C LEU A 420 -9.55 12.68 8.98
N LEU A 421 -9.70 12.66 10.29
CA LEU A 421 -11.01 12.51 10.93
C LEU A 421 -11.90 13.74 10.75
N LYS A 422 -11.32 14.93 10.53
CA LYS A 422 -12.00 16.22 10.46
C LYS A 422 -11.99 16.83 9.06
N ALA A 423 -11.06 16.40 8.21
CA ALA A 423 -10.86 16.96 6.87
C ALA A 423 -12.15 16.92 6.06
N GLY A 424 -12.50 18.05 5.46
CA GLY A 424 -13.64 18.23 4.59
C GLY A 424 -13.39 17.73 3.17
N GLU A 425 -14.47 17.69 2.38
CA GLU A 425 -14.42 17.22 0.99
C GLU A 425 -13.48 18.06 0.12
N GLU A 426 -13.58 19.40 0.19
CA GLU A 426 -12.74 20.31 -0.60
C GLU A 426 -11.24 20.13 -0.29
N GLU A 427 -10.91 19.98 0.99
CA GLU A 427 -9.54 19.80 1.45
C GLU A 427 -8.95 18.46 0.97
N LEU A 428 -9.72 17.36 1.12
CA LEU A 428 -9.32 16.04 0.63
C LEU A 428 -9.21 16.00 -0.89
N LEU A 429 -10.13 16.67 -1.60
CA LEU A 429 -10.09 16.75 -3.06
C LEU A 429 -8.88 17.55 -3.56
N ALA A 430 -8.50 18.62 -2.85
CA ALA A 430 -7.30 19.39 -3.18
C ALA A 430 -6.02 18.54 -3.05
N HIS A 431 -5.91 17.74 -1.98
CA HIS A 431 -4.81 16.78 -1.82
C HIS A 431 -4.82 15.69 -2.89
N ALA A 432 -6.00 15.18 -3.24
CA ALA A 432 -6.14 14.14 -4.27
C ALA A 432 -5.75 14.62 -5.67
N ALA A 433 -6.04 15.88 -6.01
CA ALA A 433 -5.83 16.43 -7.35
C ALA A 433 -4.49 17.17 -7.52
N GLN A 434 -3.63 17.21 -6.49
CA GLN A 434 -2.42 18.04 -6.48
C GLN A 434 -1.41 17.73 -7.59
N ASP A 435 -1.41 16.50 -8.11
CA ASP A 435 -0.55 16.07 -9.23
C ASP A 435 -1.22 16.28 -10.60
N LEU A 436 -2.54 16.35 -10.64
CA LEU A 436 -3.31 16.44 -11.88
C LEU A 436 -3.50 17.89 -12.32
N VAL A 437 -3.80 18.78 -11.37
CA VAL A 437 -4.05 20.21 -11.68
C VAL A 437 -2.82 20.93 -12.27
N PRO A 438 -1.57 20.72 -11.82
CA PRO A 438 -0.41 21.34 -12.44
C PRO A 438 -0.19 20.95 -13.90
N ILE A 439 -0.59 19.73 -14.29
CA ILE A 439 -0.42 19.20 -15.66
C ILE A 439 -1.53 19.68 -16.58
N TYR A 440 -2.79 19.54 -16.14
CA TYR A 440 -3.96 19.70 -17.00
C TYR A 440 -4.67 21.05 -16.80
N GLY A 441 -4.31 21.80 -15.76
CA GLY A 441 -4.96 23.05 -15.39
C GLY A 441 -6.41 22.85 -14.92
N SER A 442 -7.17 23.96 -14.83
CA SER A 442 -8.60 23.94 -14.42
C SER A 442 -9.50 23.16 -15.38
N ARG A 443 -9.07 22.96 -16.64
CA ARG A 443 -9.80 22.19 -17.65
C ARG A 443 -9.88 20.69 -17.30
N PHE A 444 -9.01 20.19 -16.43
CA PHE A 444 -9.06 18.83 -15.93
C PHE A 444 -10.47 18.45 -15.43
N TRP A 445 -11.08 19.36 -14.67
CA TRP A 445 -12.40 19.13 -14.07
C TRP A 445 -13.54 18.92 -15.07
N GLN A 446 -13.37 19.42 -16.32
CA GLN A 446 -14.37 19.21 -17.39
C GLN A 446 -14.42 17.73 -17.85
N HIS A 447 -13.36 16.98 -17.62
CA HIS A 447 -13.28 15.55 -17.94
C HIS A 447 -13.71 14.67 -16.77
N VAL A 448 -13.73 15.18 -15.53
CA VAL A 448 -14.03 14.36 -14.34
C VAL A 448 -15.52 14.15 -14.19
N ALA A 449 -15.94 12.87 -14.29
CA ALA A 449 -17.32 12.46 -14.07
C ALA A 449 -17.61 12.26 -12.58
N SER A 450 -16.68 11.68 -11.84
CA SER A 450 -16.77 11.46 -10.37
C SER A 450 -15.40 11.20 -9.78
N VAL A 451 -15.29 11.36 -8.45
CA VAL A 451 -14.07 11.05 -7.69
C VAL A 451 -14.40 10.13 -6.52
N ASP A 452 -13.62 9.08 -6.34
CA ASP A 452 -13.68 8.21 -5.16
C ASP A 452 -12.38 8.34 -4.37
N ILE A 453 -12.44 8.88 -3.15
CA ILE A 453 -11.28 9.09 -2.27
C ILE A 453 -11.27 8.04 -1.18
N GLY A 454 -10.33 7.10 -1.25
CA GLY A 454 -10.06 6.11 -0.22
C GLY A 454 -9.06 6.62 0.81
N ILE A 455 -9.51 6.80 2.05
CA ILE A 455 -8.64 7.20 3.17
C ILE A 455 -8.20 5.95 3.91
N ARG A 456 -6.88 5.71 3.95
CA ARG A 456 -6.23 4.65 4.70
C ARG A 456 -5.40 5.23 5.83
N GLY A 457 -5.99 5.39 7.03
CA GLY A 457 -5.30 5.98 8.19
C GLY A 457 -4.11 5.16 8.70
N HIS A 458 -4.06 3.87 8.35
CA HIS A 458 -2.98 2.93 8.66
C HIS A 458 -2.70 2.09 7.41
N GLY A 459 -2.31 2.75 6.31
CA GLY A 459 -2.20 2.13 5.00
C GLY A 459 -1.13 1.05 4.92
N MET A 460 0.05 1.33 5.46
CA MET A 460 1.17 0.38 5.42
C MET A 460 2.14 0.62 6.57
N SER A 461 2.77 -0.45 7.06
CA SER A 461 3.86 -0.35 8.04
C SER A 461 5.12 0.23 7.38
N SER A 462 5.85 1.04 8.16
CA SER A 462 7.07 1.71 7.69
C SER A 462 8.28 1.15 8.42
N PRO A 463 9.34 0.72 7.71
CA PRO A 463 10.55 0.13 8.29
C PRO A 463 11.45 1.22 8.91
N ALA A 464 11.11 1.67 10.13
CA ALA A 464 11.92 2.59 10.91
C ALA A 464 13.23 1.94 11.38
N PRO A 465 14.27 2.71 11.75
CA PRO A 465 15.50 2.16 12.32
C PRO A 465 15.23 1.17 13.46
N GLY A 466 15.92 0.03 13.45
CA GLY A 466 15.75 -1.05 14.43
C GLY A 466 14.68 -2.08 14.10
N TYR A 467 13.94 -1.95 12.99
CA TYR A 467 12.84 -2.86 12.66
C TYR A 467 13.29 -4.31 12.42
N LEU A 468 14.52 -4.54 11.97
CA LEU A 468 15.07 -5.90 11.76
C LEU A 468 15.26 -6.66 13.06
N THR A 469 15.56 -5.94 14.14
CA THR A 469 15.88 -6.47 15.46
C THR A 469 14.79 -6.21 16.49
N GLN A 470 13.63 -5.67 16.08
CA GLN A 470 12.52 -5.38 16.99
C GLN A 470 12.03 -6.67 17.70
N PRO A 471 12.08 -6.73 19.04
CA PRO A 471 11.82 -7.97 19.79
C PRO A 471 10.44 -8.57 19.52
N THR A 472 9.40 -7.72 19.45
CA THR A 472 8.03 -8.15 19.14
C THR A 472 7.97 -8.89 17.80
N LEU A 473 8.58 -8.32 16.73
CA LEU A 473 8.55 -8.94 15.41
C LEU A 473 9.33 -10.26 15.39
N LEU A 474 10.48 -10.32 16.06
CA LEU A 474 11.27 -11.55 16.17
C LEU A 474 10.49 -12.65 16.88
N GLN A 475 9.82 -12.32 17.98
CA GLN A 475 9.04 -13.28 18.76
C GLN A 475 7.82 -13.77 17.98
N LEU A 476 7.05 -12.89 17.34
CA LEU A 476 5.89 -13.25 16.53
C LEU A 476 6.25 -14.14 15.33
N ARG A 477 7.39 -13.89 14.66
CA ARG A 477 7.89 -14.72 13.56
C ARG A 477 8.19 -16.16 14.00
N GLN A 478 8.77 -16.31 15.20
CA GLN A 478 9.16 -17.60 15.76
C GLN A 478 8.02 -18.30 16.48
N HIS A 479 6.93 -17.58 16.80
CA HIS A 479 5.83 -18.14 17.58
C HIS A 479 5.19 -19.36 16.91
N HIS A 480 4.94 -20.39 17.69
CA HIS A 480 4.34 -21.64 17.24
C HIS A 480 3.30 -22.11 18.26
N SER A 481 2.03 -22.01 17.90
CA SER A 481 0.88 -22.49 18.64
C SER A 481 -0.28 -22.73 17.66
N ARG A 482 -1.49 -22.96 18.17
CA ARG A 482 -2.70 -23.03 17.35
C ARG A 482 -3.05 -21.69 16.69
N LEU A 483 -2.59 -20.58 17.26
CA LEU A 483 -2.69 -19.25 16.68
C LEU A 483 -1.36 -18.87 16.04
N THR A 484 -1.34 -18.69 14.71
CA THR A 484 -0.18 -18.26 13.93
C THR A 484 -0.43 -16.90 13.30
N PHE A 485 0.64 -16.18 12.99
CA PHE A 485 0.59 -14.83 12.41
C PHE A 485 1.07 -14.84 10.97
N ALA A 486 0.36 -14.11 10.10
CA ALA A 486 0.61 -14.05 8.67
C ALA A 486 0.32 -12.64 8.13
N HIS A 487 1.28 -11.75 8.18
CA HIS A 487 1.13 -10.38 7.66
C HIS A 487 2.50 -9.81 7.28
N SER A 488 2.56 -8.92 6.28
CA SER A 488 3.79 -8.20 5.90
C SER A 488 4.37 -7.35 7.05
N ASP A 489 3.55 -6.94 8.01
CA ASP A 489 4.00 -6.25 9.24
C ASP A 489 5.05 -7.05 10.02
N LEU A 490 5.06 -8.38 9.92
CA LEU A 490 6.08 -9.21 10.55
C LEU A 490 7.49 -8.88 10.06
N SER A 491 7.62 -8.31 8.87
CA SER A 491 8.85 -7.79 8.31
C SER A 491 8.94 -6.26 8.36
N SER A 492 7.88 -5.58 8.79
CA SER A 492 7.70 -4.12 8.66
C SER A 492 7.83 -3.60 7.21
N TYR A 493 7.70 -4.50 6.22
CA TYR A 493 7.72 -4.24 4.79
C TYR A 493 6.35 -4.55 4.20
N SER A 494 5.61 -3.53 3.81
CA SER A 494 4.25 -3.69 3.26
C SER A 494 4.28 -3.96 1.74
N VAL A 495 5.02 -4.99 1.34
CA VAL A 495 5.10 -5.48 -0.05
C VAL A 495 4.48 -6.86 -0.18
N MET A 496 4.05 -7.20 -1.40
CA MET A 496 3.34 -8.45 -1.65
C MET A 496 4.19 -9.68 -1.34
N GLU A 497 5.48 -9.65 -1.67
CA GLU A 497 6.42 -10.75 -1.44
C GLU A 497 6.53 -11.13 0.05
N GLU A 498 6.56 -10.15 0.92
CA GLU A 498 6.56 -10.37 2.37
C GLU A 498 5.21 -10.92 2.85
N ALA A 499 4.10 -10.38 2.33
CA ALA A 499 2.77 -10.86 2.67
C ALA A 499 2.57 -12.32 2.26
N VAL A 500 2.94 -12.68 1.03
CA VAL A 500 2.88 -14.06 0.50
C VAL A 500 3.81 -14.97 1.31
N TYR A 501 5.03 -14.54 1.60
CA TYR A 501 5.98 -15.31 2.39
C TYR A 501 5.41 -15.68 3.77
N TRP A 502 4.94 -14.71 4.53
CA TRP A 502 4.40 -14.97 5.86
C TRP A 502 3.08 -15.73 5.84
N GLY A 503 2.27 -15.56 4.78
CA GLY A 503 1.08 -16.37 4.57
C GLY A 503 1.41 -17.86 4.41
N VAL A 504 2.38 -18.17 3.55
CA VAL A 504 2.86 -19.54 3.32
C VAL A 504 3.52 -20.12 4.56
N GLU A 505 4.38 -19.36 5.24
CA GLU A 505 5.04 -19.84 6.47
C GLU A 505 4.05 -20.12 7.59
N ALA A 506 2.98 -19.33 7.74
CA ALA A 506 1.91 -19.62 8.69
C ALA A 506 1.14 -20.90 8.30
N ALA A 507 0.83 -21.09 7.03
CA ALA A 507 0.17 -22.30 6.53
C ALA A 507 1.01 -23.56 6.77
N LYS A 508 2.32 -23.50 6.55
CA LYS A 508 3.24 -24.62 6.81
C LYS A 508 3.25 -25.08 8.27
N LYS A 509 3.03 -24.16 9.23
CA LYS A 509 2.96 -24.51 10.65
C LYS A 509 1.74 -25.37 11.00
N ILE A 510 0.71 -25.38 10.14
CA ILE A 510 -0.56 -26.09 10.35
C ILE A 510 -0.58 -27.41 9.58
N LEU A 511 0.15 -27.52 8.47
CA LEU A 511 0.23 -28.74 7.68
C LEU A 511 0.94 -29.85 8.46
N PRO A 512 0.50 -31.13 8.34
CA PRO A 512 1.23 -32.27 8.89
C PRO A 512 2.66 -32.27 8.35
N ARG A 513 3.60 -32.58 9.22
CA ARG A 513 5.02 -32.74 8.86
C ARG A 513 5.24 -34.00 8.04
#